data_16df1dd320850c2e344a6391e13755fb
#
_entry.id   16df1dd320850c2e344a6391e13755fb
#
_cell.length_a   1.000
_cell.length_b   1.000
_cell.length_c   1.000
_cell.angle_alpha   90.00
_cell.angle_beta   90.00
_cell.angle_gamma   90.00
#
_symmetry.space_group_name_H-M   'P 1'
#
loop_
_entity.id
_entity.type
_entity.pdbx_description
1 polymer ?
#
loop_
_entity_poly.entity_id
_entity_poly.type
_entity_poly.pdbx_seq_one_letter_code
_entity_poly.pdbx_strand_id
1 'polypeptide(L)'
;MSIMKYRIFTSCCPFLFVLSLSFAITINAASYKAVNAVKVSSKVKSEVASHQEDAQKIIDFLTKGPGKGEVYNRLASFVDTFGSRVAGSSNLERSIDYVLGELKKDGLDNVHGENVMVSHWVRGKESAHMIMPRNQTIALLGLGSSVGTPTDGITAEVLVVASFDDLHAKASEVKGKIVVFNEKWVNYQVTVAYRSKGASEVAKLGGLASLIRSVTPFSIYSPHAGQQSYEKGVRKIPTACITIEDAEMMARMTARGTKVVVNLKMEAKSLPPSVSRNTVAEIRGSKYPEQVVLVSGHLDSWDVGQGAMDDGAGAFISWKALSVIRQLGLKPKRTMRMVMWTAEEEGVLGAQEYYNRHKASAGNFSLVMESDYGTFTPLGLRFKGSEKASAIMREVMKLLQPINASELMLGPVGGDIVFWVNEGVPAGSLKTANSKYYFFHHTSGDTMAVEDPDSLDLCTALWAVVAYTVADLEDMLPRS
;
A
#
# COMPACT_ATOMS: atom_id res chain seq x y z
N MET A 1 10.05 43.83 -56.29
CA MET A 1 10.63 43.44 -57.58
C MET A 1 11.82 42.58 -57.32
N SER A 2 11.77 41.34 -57.52
CA SER A 2 12.65 40.37 -58.18
C SER A 2 12.22 38.96 -57.80
N ILE A 3 11.76 38.26 -58.79
CA ILE A 3 11.27 36.89 -58.80
C ILE A 3 12.48 35.99 -59.00
N MET A 4 12.72 35.03 -58.12
CA MET A 4 13.71 34.01 -58.33
C MET A 4 13.05 32.64 -58.50
N LYS A 5 13.14 32.13 -59.70
CA LYS A 5 12.64 30.83 -60.17
C LYS A 5 13.51 29.71 -59.59
N TYR A 6 12.92 28.69 -59.02
CA TYR A 6 13.58 27.41 -58.75
C TYR A 6 13.19 26.38 -59.82
N ARG A 7 14.23 25.80 -60.44
CA ARG A 7 14.16 24.73 -61.42
C ARG A 7 13.89 23.38 -60.72
N ILE A 8 12.94 22.66 -61.30
CA ILE A 8 12.64 21.26 -61.00
C ILE A 8 13.69 20.40 -61.71
N PHE A 9 14.44 19.56 -60.99
CA PHE A 9 15.17 18.45 -61.54
C PHE A 9 14.39 17.15 -61.26
N THR A 10 13.88 16.56 -62.36
CA THR A 10 13.38 15.20 -62.41
C THR A 10 14.55 14.24 -62.54
N SER A 11 14.67 13.29 -61.61
CA SER A 11 15.52 12.12 -61.82
C SER A 11 14.68 10.86 -61.55
N CYS A 12 14.53 10.09 -62.62
CA CYS A 12 13.98 8.73 -62.62
C CYS A 12 14.91 7.78 -61.86
N CYS A 13 14.38 6.89 -61.04
CA CYS A 13 14.87 5.53 -60.85
C CYS A 13 13.89 4.63 -60.06
N PRO A 14 14.03 3.32 -60.11
CA PRO A 14 12.94 2.46 -60.51
C PRO A 14 12.23 1.74 -59.35
N PHE A 15 11.08 1.20 -59.71
CA PHE A 15 10.18 0.35 -58.87
C PHE A 15 10.92 -0.76 -58.12
N LEU A 16 10.83 -0.74 -56.78
CA LEU A 16 10.93 -1.94 -55.94
C LEU A 16 9.53 -2.28 -55.45
N PHE A 17 9.02 -3.40 -55.96
CA PHE A 17 7.80 -4.03 -55.46
C PHE A 17 8.07 -4.54 -54.04
N VAL A 18 7.52 -3.90 -53.03
CA VAL A 18 7.39 -4.46 -51.67
C VAL A 18 6.04 -5.14 -51.63
N LEU A 19 6.05 -6.46 -51.68
CA LEU A 19 4.88 -7.29 -51.35
C LEU A 19 4.52 -7.05 -49.88
N SER A 20 3.48 -6.29 -49.62
CA SER A 20 2.83 -6.25 -48.33
C SER A 20 2.00 -7.52 -48.17
N LEU A 21 2.54 -8.52 -47.45
CA LEU A 21 1.74 -9.62 -46.92
C LEU A 21 0.85 -9.04 -45.82
N SER A 22 -0.38 -8.75 -46.16
CA SER A 22 -1.46 -8.52 -45.21
C SER A 22 -1.81 -9.86 -44.55
N PHE A 23 -1.25 -10.16 -43.37
CA PHE A 23 -1.78 -11.17 -42.51
C PHE A 23 -3.12 -10.65 -41.96
N ALA A 24 -4.20 -11.06 -42.58
CA ALA A 24 -5.52 -10.98 -41.99
C ALA A 24 -5.55 -11.95 -40.81
N ILE A 25 -5.31 -11.46 -39.60
CA ILE A 25 -5.64 -12.18 -38.37
C ILE A 25 -7.16 -12.24 -38.32
N THR A 26 -7.71 -13.33 -38.77
CA THR A 26 -9.09 -13.71 -38.51
C THR A 26 -9.18 -13.95 -36.99
N ILE A 27 -9.57 -12.93 -36.23
CA ILE A 27 -9.99 -13.08 -34.85
C ILE A 27 -11.25 -13.94 -34.93
N ASN A 28 -11.08 -15.23 -34.72
CA ASN A 28 -12.17 -16.15 -34.50
C ASN A 28 -12.87 -15.59 -33.25
N ALA A 29 -14.02 -14.95 -33.41
CA ALA A 29 -14.95 -14.63 -32.36
C ALA A 29 -15.46 -15.98 -31.81
N ALA A 30 -14.59 -16.68 -31.08
CA ALA A 30 -14.99 -17.78 -30.25
C ALA A 30 -16.06 -17.23 -29.34
N SER A 31 -17.28 -17.68 -29.54
CA SER A 31 -18.45 -17.41 -28.75
C SER A 31 -18.07 -17.20 -27.28
N TYR A 32 -18.08 -15.92 -26.84
CA TYR A 32 -18.25 -15.62 -25.45
C TYR A 32 -19.60 -16.23 -25.08
N LYS A 33 -19.59 -17.48 -24.61
CA LYS A 33 -20.72 -18.02 -23.86
C LYS A 33 -20.94 -16.99 -22.77
N ALA A 34 -22.05 -16.28 -22.83
CA ALA A 34 -22.52 -15.46 -21.72
C ALA A 34 -22.52 -16.41 -20.52
N VAL A 35 -21.52 -16.31 -19.66
CA VAL A 35 -21.51 -17.00 -18.38
C VAL A 35 -22.79 -16.53 -17.72
N ASN A 36 -23.77 -17.42 -17.55
CA ASN A 36 -25.02 -17.11 -16.89
C ASN A 36 -24.65 -16.49 -15.54
N ALA A 37 -24.82 -15.18 -15.42
CA ALA A 37 -24.48 -14.46 -14.20
C ALA A 37 -25.22 -15.13 -13.05
N VAL A 38 -24.47 -15.60 -12.03
CA VAL A 38 -25.04 -16.25 -10.85
C VAL A 38 -26.14 -15.36 -10.30
N LYS A 39 -27.39 -15.84 -10.33
CA LYS A 39 -28.54 -15.08 -9.83
C LYS A 39 -28.60 -15.19 -8.31
N VAL A 40 -28.56 -14.06 -7.64
CA VAL A 40 -28.89 -13.96 -6.22
C VAL A 40 -30.37 -14.29 -6.02
N SER A 41 -30.68 -15.11 -5.01
CA SER A 41 -32.07 -15.45 -4.70
C SER A 41 -32.86 -14.19 -4.28
N SER A 42 -34.18 -14.23 -4.51
CA SER A 42 -35.06 -13.12 -4.07
C SER A 42 -35.02 -12.93 -2.56
N LYS A 43 -34.85 -13.99 -1.78
CA LYS A 43 -34.67 -13.96 -0.33
C LYS A 43 -33.47 -13.09 0.06
N VAL A 44 -32.29 -13.38 -0.50
CA VAL A 44 -31.05 -12.61 -0.16
C VAL A 44 -31.16 -11.16 -0.65
N LYS A 45 -31.76 -10.92 -1.83
CA LYS A 45 -31.98 -9.54 -2.29
C LYS A 45 -32.88 -8.76 -1.32
N SER A 46 -33.99 -9.37 -0.87
CA SER A 46 -34.88 -8.75 0.09
C SER A 46 -34.21 -8.53 1.43
N GLU A 47 -33.39 -9.46 1.88
CA GLU A 47 -32.62 -9.35 3.11
C GLU A 47 -31.61 -8.19 3.03
N VAL A 48 -30.80 -8.09 1.96
CA VAL A 48 -29.90 -6.94 1.77
C VAL A 48 -30.68 -5.62 1.69
N ALA A 49 -31.79 -5.60 0.97
CA ALA A 49 -32.62 -4.39 0.84
C ALA A 49 -33.24 -3.95 2.19
N SER A 50 -33.50 -4.87 3.12
CA SER A 50 -33.99 -4.49 4.44
C SER A 50 -32.99 -3.70 5.29
N HIS A 51 -31.71 -3.71 4.93
CA HIS A 51 -30.66 -2.89 5.59
C HIS A 51 -30.58 -1.46 5.05
N GLN A 52 -31.46 -1.05 4.08
CA GLN A 52 -31.42 0.29 3.50
C GLN A 52 -31.56 1.41 4.53
N GLU A 53 -32.44 1.23 5.52
CA GLU A 53 -32.66 2.23 6.58
C GLU A 53 -31.43 2.33 7.50
N ASP A 54 -30.85 1.23 7.90
CA ASP A 54 -29.65 1.22 8.75
C ASP A 54 -28.42 1.75 8.00
N ALA A 55 -28.26 1.40 6.72
CA ALA A 55 -27.23 1.98 5.87
C ALA A 55 -27.36 3.50 5.77
N GLN A 56 -28.59 4.01 5.59
CA GLN A 56 -28.85 5.45 5.53
C GLN A 56 -28.54 6.13 6.87
N LYS A 57 -28.91 5.51 8.01
CA LYS A 57 -28.59 6.02 9.36
C LYS A 57 -27.07 6.14 9.57
N ILE A 58 -26.31 5.12 9.14
CA ILE A 58 -24.82 5.12 9.23
C ILE A 58 -24.26 6.26 8.39
N ILE A 59 -24.70 6.38 7.11
CA ILE A 59 -24.27 7.42 6.20
C ILE A 59 -24.58 8.81 6.78
N ASP A 60 -25.83 9.05 7.18
CA ASP A 60 -26.24 10.36 7.70
C ASP A 60 -25.53 10.72 9.01
N PHE A 61 -25.29 9.76 9.90
CA PHE A 61 -24.53 9.98 11.12
C PHE A 61 -23.13 10.49 10.84
N LEU A 62 -22.42 9.87 9.88
CA LEU A 62 -21.03 10.19 9.54
C LEU A 62 -20.90 11.42 8.64
N THR A 63 -21.86 11.67 7.73
CA THR A 63 -21.71 12.76 6.74
C THR A 63 -22.46 14.04 7.08
N LYS A 64 -23.46 13.97 7.94
CA LYS A 64 -24.35 15.09 8.30
C LYS A 64 -24.59 15.21 9.81
N GLY A 65 -24.38 14.12 10.54
CA GLY A 65 -24.69 14.00 11.96
C GLY A 65 -23.48 14.25 12.88
N PRO A 66 -23.57 13.79 14.14
CA PRO A 66 -22.54 14.02 15.14
C PRO A 66 -21.18 13.40 14.81
N GLY A 67 -21.13 12.38 13.94
CA GLY A 67 -19.91 11.70 13.53
C GLY A 67 -19.10 12.42 12.46
N LYS A 68 -19.65 13.51 11.87
CA LYS A 68 -18.96 14.22 10.79
C LYS A 68 -17.66 14.86 11.27
N GLY A 69 -16.57 14.58 10.53
CA GLY A 69 -15.23 15.08 10.79
C GLY A 69 -14.55 14.44 12.02
N GLU A 70 -15.22 13.51 12.73
CA GLU A 70 -14.66 12.92 13.95
C GLU A 70 -13.42 12.06 13.63
N VAL A 71 -13.44 11.29 12.54
CA VAL A 71 -12.31 10.45 12.12
C VAL A 71 -11.09 11.31 11.82
N TYR A 72 -11.26 12.37 11.06
CA TYR A 72 -10.19 13.31 10.74
C TYR A 72 -9.57 13.90 12.00
N ASN A 73 -10.40 14.39 12.92
CA ASN A 73 -9.92 15.02 14.15
C ASN A 73 -9.20 14.01 15.08
N ARG A 74 -9.71 12.77 15.19
CA ARG A 74 -9.05 11.70 15.96
C ARG A 74 -7.72 11.32 15.34
N LEU A 75 -7.67 11.11 14.01
CA LEU A 75 -6.45 10.78 13.29
C LEU A 75 -5.41 11.91 13.43
N ALA A 76 -5.82 13.17 13.22
CA ALA A 76 -4.94 14.33 13.35
C ALA A 76 -4.33 14.41 14.76
N SER A 77 -5.16 14.33 15.80
CA SER A 77 -4.68 14.30 17.18
C SER A 77 -3.70 13.17 17.46
N PHE A 78 -3.96 11.99 16.89
CA PHE A 78 -3.12 10.81 17.05
C PHE A 78 -1.76 10.98 16.36
N VAL A 79 -1.74 11.33 15.07
CA VAL A 79 -0.48 11.46 14.33
C VAL A 79 0.33 12.68 14.76
N ASP A 80 -0.31 13.75 15.19
CA ASP A 80 0.38 14.93 15.77
C ASP A 80 1.01 14.61 17.14
N THR A 81 0.41 13.67 17.89
CA THR A 81 0.94 13.25 19.21
C THR A 81 2.09 12.27 19.09
N PHE A 82 1.97 11.29 18.20
CA PHE A 82 2.92 10.17 18.11
C PHE A 82 3.91 10.31 16.94
N GLY A 83 3.53 10.99 15.86
CA GLY A 83 4.32 11.05 14.65
C GLY A 83 4.50 9.66 14.01
N SER A 84 5.69 9.40 13.48
CA SER A 84 6.06 8.12 12.88
C SER A 84 6.06 6.97 13.89
N ARG A 85 5.66 5.77 13.44
CA ARG A 85 5.37 4.61 14.29
C ARG A 85 6.04 3.34 13.77
N VAL A 86 7.33 3.43 13.46
CA VAL A 86 8.08 2.29 12.89
C VAL A 86 8.12 1.10 13.86
N ALA A 87 8.06 -0.11 13.34
CA ALA A 87 8.08 -1.34 14.14
C ALA A 87 9.30 -1.41 15.07
N GLY A 88 9.05 -1.85 16.31
CA GLY A 88 10.07 -1.89 17.36
C GLY A 88 10.31 -0.58 18.09
N SER A 89 9.70 0.53 17.65
CA SER A 89 9.85 1.83 18.32
C SER A 89 8.96 2.00 19.54
N SER A 90 9.42 2.81 20.50
CA SER A 90 8.59 3.20 21.65
C SER A 90 7.38 4.04 21.24
N ASN A 91 7.44 4.74 20.11
CA ASN A 91 6.31 5.51 19.60
C ASN A 91 5.15 4.60 19.19
N LEU A 92 5.44 3.52 18.47
CA LEU A 92 4.42 2.53 18.10
C LEU A 92 3.79 1.93 19.36
N GLU A 93 4.58 1.48 20.32
CA GLU A 93 4.01 0.86 21.54
C GLU A 93 3.14 1.82 22.35
N ARG A 94 3.55 3.09 22.50
CA ARG A 94 2.75 4.13 23.17
C ARG A 94 1.47 4.44 22.39
N SER A 95 1.52 4.41 21.08
CA SER A 95 0.35 4.63 20.21
C SER A 95 -0.65 3.47 20.32
N ILE A 96 -0.16 2.22 20.42
CA ILE A 96 -0.99 1.05 20.69
C ILE A 96 -1.68 1.16 22.07
N ASP A 97 -0.95 1.55 23.13
CA ASP A 97 -1.52 1.75 24.45
C ASP A 97 -2.62 2.83 24.46
N TYR A 98 -2.40 3.93 23.74
CA TYR A 98 -3.38 4.99 23.56
C TYR A 98 -4.65 4.46 22.87
N VAL A 99 -4.50 3.78 21.75
CA VAL A 99 -5.63 3.23 20.98
C VAL A 99 -6.43 2.23 21.82
N LEU A 100 -5.76 1.30 22.51
CA LEU A 100 -6.42 0.35 23.42
C LEU A 100 -7.24 1.04 24.52
N GLY A 101 -6.73 2.16 25.01
CA GLY A 101 -7.45 3.00 26.00
C GLY A 101 -8.70 3.64 25.41
N GLU A 102 -8.59 4.21 24.21
CA GLU A 102 -9.72 4.89 23.55
C GLU A 102 -10.80 3.92 23.07
N LEU A 103 -10.43 2.73 22.57
CA LEU A 103 -11.37 1.67 22.19
C LEU A 103 -12.24 1.22 23.36
N LYS A 104 -11.67 1.14 24.58
CA LYS A 104 -12.41 0.84 25.80
C LYS A 104 -13.38 1.97 26.17
N LYS A 105 -12.98 3.24 25.98
CA LYS A 105 -13.86 4.40 26.22
C LYS A 105 -15.02 4.44 25.22
N ASP A 106 -14.80 4.01 23.97
CA ASP A 106 -15.86 3.85 22.97
C ASP A 106 -16.83 2.68 23.30
N GLY A 107 -16.57 1.91 24.36
CA GLY A 107 -17.41 0.82 24.81
C GLY A 107 -17.39 -0.42 23.91
N LEU A 108 -16.30 -0.63 23.17
CA LEU A 108 -16.13 -1.81 22.34
C LEU A 108 -15.82 -3.05 23.19
N ASP A 109 -16.22 -4.21 22.67
CA ASP A 109 -16.03 -5.50 23.34
C ASP A 109 -14.63 -6.06 23.07
N ASN A 110 -14.16 -6.94 23.96
CA ASN A 110 -12.93 -7.74 23.79
C ASN A 110 -11.70 -6.93 23.36
N VAL A 111 -11.52 -5.72 23.93
CA VAL A 111 -10.39 -4.84 23.62
C VAL A 111 -9.11 -5.36 24.24
N HIS A 112 -8.16 -5.80 23.42
CA HIS A 112 -6.87 -6.33 23.88
C HIS A 112 -5.78 -6.19 22.82
N GLY A 113 -4.54 -6.38 23.26
CA GLY A 113 -3.37 -6.48 22.37
C GLY A 113 -2.92 -7.92 22.21
N GLU A 114 -2.54 -8.35 21.01
CA GLU A 114 -1.92 -9.66 20.76
C GLU A 114 -0.44 -9.48 20.42
N ASN A 115 0.45 -10.06 21.25
CA ASN A 115 1.88 -9.90 21.12
C ASN A 115 2.41 -10.48 19.79
N VAL A 116 3.31 -9.75 19.16
CA VAL A 116 4.02 -10.13 17.94
C VAL A 116 5.50 -9.85 18.14
N MET A 117 6.37 -10.78 17.76
CA MET A 117 7.80 -10.53 17.71
C MET A 117 8.13 -9.84 16.38
N VAL A 118 8.60 -8.60 16.43
CA VAL A 118 8.89 -7.79 15.24
C VAL A 118 10.37 -7.51 15.10
N SER A 119 10.80 -7.24 13.86
CA SER A 119 12.13 -6.72 13.59
C SER A 119 12.26 -5.32 14.20
N HIS A 120 13.47 -4.98 14.63
CA HIS A 120 13.77 -3.65 15.16
C HIS A 120 14.95 -3.08 14.38
N TRP A 121 14.66 -2.22 13.45
CA TRP A 121 15.65 -1.52 12.66
C TRP A 121 15.59 -0.02 12.97
N VAL A 122 16.77 0.63 12.97
CA VAL A 122 16.88 2.08 13.16
C VAL A 122 17.74 2.68 12.05
N ARG A 123 17.26 3.78 11.48
CA ARG A 123 17.93 4.52 10.40
C ARG A 123 19.21 5.17 10.88
N GLY A 124 19.19 5.83 12.03
CA GLY A 124 20.28 6.69 12.49
C GLY A 124 20.43 7.95 11.63
N LYS A 125 21.62 8.55 11.70
CA LYS A 125 21.96 9.71 10.85
C LYS A 125 22.39 9.21 9.48
N GLU A 126 21.99 9.95 8.43
CA GLU A 126 22.38 9.62 7.07
C GLU A 126 22.62 10.88 6.23
N SER A 127 23.53 10.80 5.30
CA SER A 127 23.82 11.87 4.34
C SER A 127 24.45 11.32 3.07
N ALA A 128 24.16 11.94 1.95
CA ALA A 128 24.86 11.69 0.70
C ALA A 128 25.25 13.03 0.05
N HIS A 129 26.48 13.09 -0.45
CA HIS A 129 27.02 14.25 -1.13
C HIS A 129 27.71 13.83 -2.44
N MET A 130 27.26 14.36 -3.55
CA MET A 130 28.05 14.33 -4.76
C MET A 130 29.23 15.30 -4.57
N ILE A 131 30.45 14.80 -4.69
CA ILE A 131 31.69 15.59 -4.54
C ILE A 131 32.39 15.85 -5.88
N MET A 132 32.04 15.12 -6.92
CA MET A 132 32.44 15.35 -8.29
C MET A 132 31.24 15.16 -9.20
N PRO A 133 31.09 15.96 -10.25
CA PRO A 133 31.95 17.05 -10.72
C PRO A 133 31.80 18.38 -9.93
N ARG A 134 30.84 18.44 -9.00
CA ARG A 134 30.59 19.58 -8.13
C ARG A 134 30.01 19.12 -6.79
N ASN A 135 30.10 19.95 -5.76
CA ASN A 135 29.46 19.66 -4.49
C ASN A 135 27.95 19.86 -4.58
N GLN A 136 27.21 18.83 -4.19
CA GLN A 136 25.74 18.85 -4.06
C GLN A 136 25.28 17.84 -3.02
N THR A 137 24.40 18.27 -2.12
CA THR A 137 23.67 17.34 -1.25
C THR A 137 22.66 16.55 -2.10
N ILE A 138 22.59 15.26 -1.83
CA ILE A 138 21.62 14.32 -2.41
C ILE A 138 20.65 13.97 -1.30
N ALA A 139 19.36 14.17 -1.53
CA ALA A 139 18.34 13.72 -0.60
C ALA A 139 18.19 12.20 -0.70
N LEU A 140 18.24 11.52 0.46
CA LEU A 140 18.12 10.07 0.51
C LEU A 140 17.28 9.63 1.70
N LEU A 141 16.75 8.42 1.62
CA LEU A 141 16.19 7.66 2.73
C LEU A 141 16.74 6.24 2.67
N GLY A 142 17.50 5.84 3.69
CA GLY A 142 17.97 4.48 3.87
C GLY A 142 16.79 3.50 3.89
N LEU A 143 16.95 2.35 3.26
CA LEU A 143 15.90 1.35 3.19
C LEU A 143 15.85 0.49 4.44
N GLY A 144 14.65 0.09 4.84
CA GLY A 144 14.42 -0.79 5.98
C GLY A 144 15.26 -2.05 5.89
N SER A 145 15.84 -2.48 7.00
CA SER A 145 16.83 -3.56 7.11
C SER A 145 18.20 -3.28 6.46
N SER A 146 18.45 -2.10 5.90
CA SER A 146 19.78 -1.73 5.41
C SER A 146 20.83 -1.76 6.53
N VAL A 147 22.05 -2.15 6.18
CA VAL A 147 23.23 -1.91 7.03
C VAL A 147 23.78 -0.51 6.83
N GLY A 148 24.49 0.00 7.82
CA GLY A 148 25.20 1.28 7.72
C GLY A 148 26.50 1.19 6.91
N THR A 149 27.12 2.34 6.70
CA THR A 149 28.46 2.47 6.14
C THR A 149 29.53 2.30 7.24
N PRO A 150 30.80 2.11 6.89
CA PRO A 150 31.90 2.39 7.82
C PRO A 150 31.80 3.83 8.37
N THR A 151 32.44 4.09 9.53
CA THR A 151 32.36 5.40 10.22
C THR A 151 32.74 6.58 9.32
N ASP A 152 33.75 6.41 8.47
CA ASP A 152 34.19 7.46 7.53
C ASP A 152 33.28 7.58 6.29
N GLY A 153 32.29 6.70 6.16
CA GLY A 153 31.43 6.61 5.00
C GLY A 153 32.05 5.83 3.83
N ILE A 154 31.37 5.86 2.70
CA ILE A 154 31.83 5.29 1.44
C ILE A 154 31.95 6.41 0.43
N THR A 155 33.18 6.64 -0.07
CA THR A 155 33.43 7.58 -1.16
C THR A 155 33.79 6.77 -2.40
N ALA A 156 32.96 6.78 -3.42
CA ALA A 156 33.20 6.01 -4.64
C ALA A 156 32.57 6.66 -5.87
N GLU A 157 33.09 6.27 -7.01
CA GLU A 157 32.51 6.60 -8.31
C GLU A 157 31.16 5.91 -8.47
N VAL A 158 30.24 6.61 -9.10
CA VAL A 158 28.86 6.14 -9.38
C VAL A 158 28.82 5.42 -10.73
N LEU A 159 28.22 4.24 -10.75
CA LEU A 159 27.75 3.55 -11.96
C LEU A 159 26.22 3.65 -12.01
N VAL A 160 25.68 4.25 -13.07
CA VAL A 160 24.24 4.31 -13.28
C VAL A 160 23.78 3.20 -14.19
N VAL A 161 22.73 2.48 -13.77
CA VAL A 161 22.10 1.40 -14.53
C VAL A 161 20.60 1.63 -14.62
N ALA A 162 19.98 1.22 -15.73
CA ALA A 162 18.55 1.40 -15.99
C ALA A 162 17.70 0.18 -15.57
N SER A 163 18.34 -0.98 -15.39
CA SER A 163 17.65 -2.23 -15.05
C SER A 163 18.63 -3.26 -14.47
N PHE A 164 18.11 -4.40 -13.99
CA PHE A 164 18.95 -5.55 -13.61
C PHE A 164 19.72 -6.09 -14.84
N ASP A 165 19.12 -6.13 -16.01
CA ASP A 165 19.81 -6.57 -17.23
C ASP A 165 20.97 -5.62 -17.59
N ASP A 166 20.78 -4.30 -17.46
CA ASP A 166 21.83 -3.32 -17.65
C ASP A 166 22.94 -3.44 -16.60
N LEU A 167 22.59 -3.74 -15.34
CA LEU A 167 23.57 -4.06 -14.29
C LEU A 167 24.44 -5.27 -14.68
N HIS A 168 23.81 -6.35 -15.14
CA HIS A 168 24.52 -7.57 -15.53
C HIS A 168 25.36 -7.35 -16.80
N ALA A 169 24.87 -6.56 -17.75
CA ALA A 169 25.66 -6.19 -18.94
C ALA A 169 26.94 -5.40 -18.59
N LYS A 170 26.89 -4.61 -17.50
CA LYS A 170 28.00 -3.80 -16.98
C LYS A 170 28.74 -4.46 -15.79
N ALA A 171 28.59 -5.77 -15.60
CA ALA A 171 29.09 -6.48 -14.41
C ALA A 171 30.58 -6.23 -14.11
N SER A 172 31.43 -6.12 -15.14
CA SER A 172 32.86 -5.81 -15.02
C SER A 172 33.17 -4.43 -14.45
N GLU A 173 32.20 -3.48 -14.52
CA GLU A 173 32.36 -2.09 -14.07
C GLU A 173 31.88 -1.88 -12.63
N VAL A 174 31.13 -2.82 -12.04
CA VAL A 174 30.43 -2.67 -10.75
C VAL A 174 31.38 -2.66 -9.57
N LYS A 175 32.46 -3.45 -9.62
CA LYS A 175 33.36 -3.64 -8.47
C LYS A 175 33.91 -2.30 -7.97
N GLY A 176 33.73 -2.04 -6.66
CA GLY A 176 34.24 -0.83 -6.01
C GLY A 176 33.43 0.44 -6.27
N LYS A 177 32.27 0.34 -6.88
CA LYS A 177 31.40 1.49 -7.20
C LYS A 177 30.16 1.56 -6.31
N ILE A 178 29.56 2.74 -6.23
CA ILE A 178 28.18 2.94 -5.78
C ILE A 178 27.31 2.79 -7.03
N VAL A 179 26.36 1.86 -7.03
CA VAL A 179 25.45 1.66 -8.15
C VAL A 179 24.16 2.46 -7.90
N VAL A 180 23.75 3.24 -8.90
CA VAL A 180 22.48 3.97 -8.93
C VAL A 180 21.55 3.29 -9.93
N PHE A 181 20.45 2.72 -9.45
CA PHE A 181 19.37 2.27 -10.32
C PHE A 181 18.50 3.46 -10.71
N ASN A 182 18.48 3.80 -12.00
CA ASN A 182 17.62 4.82 -12.58
C ASN A 182 16.51 4.16 -13.42
N GLU A 183 15.81 3.20 -12.83
CA GLU A 183 14.71 2.50 -13.45
C GLU A 183 13.50 3.43 -13.64
N LYS A 184 12.77 3.24 -14.74
CA LYS A 184 11.53 3.97 -14.97
C LYS A 184 10.36 3.32 -14.24
N TRP A 185 9.50 4.15 -13.69
CA TRP A 185 8.25 3.68 -13.12
C TRP A 185 7.39 2.96 -14.15
N VAL A 186 6.93 1.77 -13.81
CA VAL A 186 5.94 0.99 -14.58
C VAL A 186 4.64 0.91 -13.77
N ASN A 187 4.72 0.29 -12.62
CA ASN A 187 3.74 0.24 -11.53
C ASN A 187 4.50 -0.22 -10.28
N TYR A 188 3.84 -0.18 -9.13
CA TYR A 188 4.50 -0.54 -7.87
C TYR A 188 5.03 -1.97 -7.87
N GLN A 189 4.22 -2.95 -8.30
CA GLN A 189 4.56 -4.37 -8.26
C GLN A 189 5.81 -4.71 -9.09
N VAL A 190 6.02 -4.02 -10.19
CA VAL A 190 7.20 -4.21 -11.05
C VAL A 190 8.40 -3.43 -10.52
N THR A 191 8.19 -2.14 -10.22
CA THR A 191 9.30 -1.24 -9.89
C THR A 191 9.89 -1.49 -8.51
N VAL A 192 9.10 -1.98 -7.56
CA VAL A 192 9.55 -2.31 -6.19
C VAL A 192 10.66 -3.37 -6.14
N ALA A 193 10.81 -4.18 -7.19
CA ALA A 193 11.86 -5.20 -7.27
C ALA A 193 13.27 -4.59 -7.14
N TYR A 194 13.50 -3.38 -7.65
CA TYR A 194 14.80 -2.69 -7.54
C TYR A 194 15.08 -2.28 -6.10
N ARG A 195 14.08 -1.80 -5.37
CA ARG A 195 14.17 -1.50 -3.95
C ARG A 195 14.46 -2.77 -3.14
N SER A 196 13.71 -3.83 -3.36
CA SER A 196 13.77 -5.03 -2.53
C SER A 196 15.00 -5.91 -2.79
N LYS A 197 15.55 -5.95 -4.02
CA LYS A 197 16.63 -6.87 -4.43
C LYS A 197 17.92 -6.16 -4.83
N GLY A 198 17.86 -4.85 -5.13
CA GLY A 198 18.98 -4.11 -5.74
C GLY A 198 20.29 -4.23 -4.96
N ALA A 199 20.25 -4.17 -3.62
CA ALA A 199 21.45 -4.31 -2.79
C ALA A 199 22.14 -5.68 -2.97
N SER A 200 21.37 -6.75 -3.02
CA SER A 200 21.92 -8.11 -3.21
C SER A 200 22.53 -8.28 -4.60
N GLU A 201 21.86 -7.81 -5.64
CA GLU A 201 22.35 -7.90 -7.02
C GLU A 201 23.68 -7.11 -7.20
N VAL A 202 23.74 -5.90 -6.63
CA VAL A 202 24.97 -5.08 -6.64
C VAL A 202 26.10 -5.73 -5.84
N ALA A 203 25.78 -6.31 -4.67
CA ALA A 203 26.78 -6.96 -3.81
C ALA A 203 27.41 -8.20 -4.45
N LYS A 204 26.65 -9.01 -5.19
CA LYS A 204 27.14 -10.17 -5.95
C LYS A 204 28.25 -9.78 -6.94
N LEU A 205 28.19 -8.57 -7.50
CA LEU A 205 29.14 -8.04 -8.47
C LEU A 205 30.26 -7.20 -7.82
N GLY A 206 30.31 -7.12 -6.49
CA GLY A 206 31.35 -6.42 -5.75
C GLY A 206 31.14 -4.91 -5.61
N GLY A 207 29.94 -4.41 -5.83
CA GLY A 207 29.59 -3.02 -5.56
C GLY A 207 29.61 -2.69 -4.06
N LEU A 208 29.75 -1.41 -3.73
CA LEU A 208 29.95 -0.94 -2.35
C LEU A 208 28.64 -0.49 -1.70
N ALA A 209 27.71 0.07 -2.46
CA ALA A 209 26.39 0.51 -2.03
C ALA A 209 25.42 0.52 -3.22
N SER A 210 24.13 0.47 -2.92
CA SER A 210 23.05 0.53 -3.90
C SER A 210 22.17 1.74 -3.60
N LEU A 211 22.00 2.65 -4.55
CA LEU A 211 21.08 3.76 -4.47
C LEU A 211 19.97 3.55 -5.50
N ILE A 212 18.74 3.65 -5.05
CA ILE A 212 17.55 3.35 -5.87
C ILE A 212 16.81 4.65 -6.15
N ARG A 213 16.51 4.93 -7.41
CA ARG A 213 15.50 5.92 -7.77
C ARG A 213 14.22 5.58 -7.03
N SER A 214 13.61 6.56 -6.39
CA SER A 214 12.39 6.36 -5.60
C SER A 214 11.28 5.67 -6.40
N VAL A 215 10.62 4.70 -5.76
CA VAL A 215 9.58 3.84 -6.37
C VAL A 215 8.26 4.60 -6.43
N THR A 216 8.21 5.57 -7.33
CA THR A 216 7.06 6.48 -7.51
C THR A 216 6.99 7.00 -8.95
N PRO A 217 5.79 7.33 -9.46
CA PRO A 217 5.65 8.00 -10.77
C PRO A 217 6.01 9.48 -10.73
N PHE A 218 6.08 10.11 -9.54
CA PHE A 218 6.23 11.55 -9.39
C PHE A 218 7.10 11.90 -8.17
N SER A 219 7.86 12.99 -8.27
CA SER A 219 8.68 13.50 -7.17
C SER A 219 8.69 15.03 -7.21
N ILE A 220 8.81 15.62 -6.02
CA ILE A 220 9.24 17.02 -5.81
C ILE A 220 10.39 16.93 -4.82
N TYR A 221 11.51 16.42 -5.30
CA TYR A 221 12.72 16.20 -4.51
C TYR A 221 12.49 15.36 -3.23
N SER A 222 11.55 14.40 -3.30
CA SER A 222 11.17 13.51 -2.20
C SER A 222 11.72 12.12 -2.41
N PRO A 223 12.67 11.64 -1.59
CA PRO A 223 13.01 10.22 -1.55
C PRO A 223 11.89 9.43 -0.85
N HIS A 224 11.69 8.18 -1.30
CA HIS A 224 10.69 7.25 -0.76
C HIS A 224 11.40 6.11 -0.01
N ALA A 225 11.04 5.90 1.24
CA ALA A 225 11.54 4.78 2.03
C ALA A 225 10.92 3.44 1.57
N GLY A 226 11.08 2.41 2.36
CA GLY A 226 10.44 1.11 2.21
C GLY A 226 11.39 -0.04 2.55
N GLN A 227 10.81 -1.22 2.66
CA GLN A 227 11.55 -2.42 3.04
C GLN A 227 12.39 -2.97 1.89
N GLN A 228 13.59 -3.45 2.22
CA GLN A 228 14.42 -4.26 1.36
C GLN A 228 14.82 -5.56 2.06
N SER A 229 15.34 -6.51 1.32
CA SER A 229 15.84 -7.76 1.88
C SER A 229 17.19 -8.15 1.28
N TYR A 230 18.06 -8.73 2.12
CA TYR A 230 19.32 -9.31 1.65
C TYR A 230 19.14 -10.78 1.34
N GLU A 231 19.63 -11.21 0.20
CA GLU A 231 19.70 -12.63 -0.15
C GLU A 231 20.64 -13.38 0.80
N LYS A 232 20.24 -14.57 1.23
CA LYS A 232 21.05 -15.40 2.14
C LYS A 232 22.40 -15.75 1.53
N GLY A 233 23.46 -15.50 2.27
CA GLY A 233 24.83 -15.78 1.84
C GLY A 233 25.48 -14.67 1.00
N VAL A 234 24.74 -13.63 0.63
CA VAL A 234 25.29 -12.45 -0.05
C VAL A 234 25.76 -11.43 0.98
N ARG A 235 26.89 -10.77 0.71
CA ARG A 235 27.40 -9.69 1.57
C ARG A 235 26.36 -8.56 1.64
N LYS A 236 26.06 -8.10 2.84
CA LYS A 236 25.20 -6.94 3.04
C LYS A 236 25.96 -5.65 2.71
N ILE A 237 25.37 -4.79 1.92
CA ILE A 237 25.88 -3.46 1.58
C ILE A 237 24.82 -2.39 1.90
N PRO A 238 25.22 -1.14 2.20
CA PRO A 238 24.28 -0.04 2.41
C PRO A 238 23.39 0.18 1.18
N THR A 239 22.11 0.46 1.44
CA THR A 239 21.14 0.76 0.38
C THR A 239 20.12 1.82 0.82
N ALA A 240 19.80 2.74 -0.08
CA ALA A 240 18.90 3.86 0.16
C ALA A 240 18.15 4.22 -1.12
N CYS A 241 16.95 4.80 -0.99
CA CYS A 241 16.31 5.51 -2.08
C CYS A 241 16.80 6.95 -2.14
N ILE A 242 16.97 7.45 -3.36
CA ILE A 242 17.25 8.84 -3.70
C ILE A 242 16.10 9.41 -4.53
N THR A 243 16.07 10.72 -4.72
CA THR A 243 15.04 11.35 -5.54
C THR A 243 15.11 10.93 -7.01
N ILE A 244 13.98 11.04 -7.71
CA ILE A 244 13.94 10.87 -9.18
C ILE A 244 14.90 11.86 -9.83
N GLU A 245 14.89 13.12 -9.36
CA GLU A 245 15.66 14.22 -9.91
C GLU A 245 17.17 13.97 -9.84
N ASP A 246 17.66 13.47 -8.69
CA ASP A 246 19.08 13.18 -8.51
C ASP A 246 19.51 11.93 -9.31
N ALA A 247 18.69 10.89 -9.35
CA ALA A 247 18.96 9.70 -10.16
C ALA A 247 19.05 10.04 -11.65
N GLU A 248 18.11 10.83 -12.17
CA GLU A 248 18.12 11.27 -13.57
C GLU A 248 19.27 12.24 -13.88
N MET A 249 19.61 13.12 -12.94
CA MET A 249 20.75 14.02 -13.09
C MET A 249 22.05 13.23 -13.24
N MET A 250 22.31 12.27 -12.34
CA MET A 250 23.49 11.41 -12.40
C MET A 250 23.51 10.57 -13.68
N ALA A 251 22.36 10.06 -14.12
CA ALA A 251 22.25 9.34 -15.39
C ALA A 251 22.64 10.22 -16.60
N ARG A 252 22.18 11.46 -16.65
CA ARG A 252 22.55 12.40 -17.72
C ARG A 252 24.03 12.78 -17.68
N MET A 253 24.62 12.91 -16.47
CA MET A 253 26.05 13.23 -16.31
C MET A 253 26.93 12.07 -16.81
N THR A 254 26.67 10.85 -16.32
CA THR A 254 27.45 9.67 -16.71
C THR A 254 27.30 9.34 -18.19
N ALA A 255 26.12 9.51 -18.78
CA ALA A 255 25.89 9.32 -20.22
C ALA A 255 26.72 10.28 -21.10
N ARG A 256 27.11 11.44 -20.56
CA ARG A 256 28.03 12.39 -21.24
C ARG A 256 29.50 12.16 -20.89
N GLY A 257 29.83 11.05 -20.24
CA GLY A 257 31.20 10.74 -19.82
C GLY A 257 31.69 11.54 -18.61
N THR A 258 30.81 12.26 -17.90
CA THR A 258 31.18 13.00 -16.68
C THR A 258 31.34 12.01 -15.53
N LYS A 259 32.50 12.04 -14.89
CA LYS A 259 32.75 11.26 -13.68
C LYS A 259 31.95 11.82 -12.51
N VAL A 260 31.07 10.99 -11.93
CA VAL A 260 30.31 11.29 -10.71
C VAL A 260 30.90 10.54 -9.55
N VAL A 261 31.19 11.22 -8.46
CA VAL A 261 31.67 10.60 -7.19
C VAL A 261 30.76 11.04 -6.06
N VAL A 262 30.31 10.08 -5.26
CA VAL A 262 29.44 10.30 -4.11
C VAL A 262 30.12 9.87 -2.83
N ASN A 263 30.00 10.67 -1.78
CA ASN A 263 30.28 10.29 -0.39
C ASN A 263 28.94 9.94 0.28
N LEU A 264 28.79 8.71 0.74
CA LEU A 264 27.60 8.18 1.41
C LEU A 264 27.94 7.82 2.86
N LYS A 265 27.14 8.31 3.81
CA LYS A 265 27.20 7.96 5.22
C LYS A 265 25.83 7.52 5.70
N MET A 266 25.76 6.37 6.37
CA MET A 266 24.53 5.81 6.93
C MET A 266 24.87 5.11 8.25
N GLU A 267 24.11 5.41 9.32
CA GLU A 267 24.26 4.75 10.64
C GLU A 267 23.26 3.61 10.84
N ALA A 268 22.53 3.26 9.77
CA ALA A 268 21.48 2.25 9.80
C ALA A 268 21.94 0.93 10.42
N LYS A 269 21.14 0.36 11.30
CA LYS A 269 21.44 -0.91 11.96
C LYS A 269 20.17 -1.64 12.41
N SER A 270 20.23 -2.97 12.41
CA SER A 270 19.26 -3.81 13.09
C SER A 270 19.64 -3.98 14.55
N LEU A 271 18.67 -3.82 15.43
CA LEU A 271 18.75 -4.12 16.87
C LEU A 271 18.14 -5.51 17.13
N PRO A 272 18.24 -6.06 18.35
CA PRO A 272 17.52 -7.29 18.70
C PRO A 272 16.02 -7.13 18.45
N PRO A 273 15.33 -8.18 17.98
CA PRO A 273 13.88 -8.14 17.82
C PRO A 273 13.18 -7.72 19.10
N SER A 274 12.06 -7.03 18.99
CA SER A 274 11.26 -6.56 20.12
C SER A 274 9.82 -7.07 20.04
N VAL A 275 9.09 -7.01 21.15
CA VAL A 275 7.68 -7.35 21.18
C VAL A 275 6.87 -6.12 20.83
N SER A 276 5.97 -6.26 19.87
CA SER A 276 4.89 -5.33 19.55
C SER A 276 3.54 -6.02 19.67
N ARG A 277 2.44 -5.37 19.30
CA ARG A 277 1.09 -5.92 19.47
C ARG A 277 0.16 -5.51 18.33
N ASN A 278 -0.59 -6.49 17.79
CA ASN A 278 -1.81 -6.17 17.07
C ASN A 278 -2.85 -5.64 18.06
N THR A 279 -3.65 -4.66 17.65
CA THR A 279 -4.73 -4.11 18.46
C THR A 279 -6.06 -4.68 18.01
N VAL A 280 -6.80 -5.33 18.90
CA VAL A 280 -8.06 -6.01 18.59
C VAL A 280 -9.20 -5.39 19.39
N ALA A 281 -10.36 -5.18 18.72
CA ALA A 281 -11.61 -4.80 19.35
C ALA A 281 -12.79 -5.40 18.57
N GLU A 282 -13.93 -5.54 19.25
CA GLU A 282 -15.11 -6.21 18.69
C GLU A 282 -16.42 -5.48 18.99
N ILE A 283 -17.42 -5.77 18.16
CA ILE A 283 -18.83 -5.78 18.54
C ILE A 283 -19.27 -7.23 18.47
N ARG A 284 -19.56 -7.81 19.62
CA ARG A 284 -19.94 -9.22 19.71
C ARG A 284 -21.25 -9.48 18.98
N GLY A 285 -21.27 -10.52 18.15
CA GLY A 285 -22.45 -10.97 17.42
C GLY A 285 -23.58 -11.41 18.32
N SER A 286 -24.79 -11.03 17.97
CA SER A 286 -26.00 -11.32 18.74
C SER A 286 -26.53 -12.75 18.53
N LYS A 287 -26.22 -13.38 17.41
CA LYS A 287 -26.73 -14.71 17.04
C LYS A 287 -25.61 -15.72 16.75
N TYR A 288 -24.58 -15.30 16.06
CA TYR A 288 -23.44 -16.13 15.64
C TYR A 288 -22.12 -15.50 16.10
N PRO A 289 -21.87 -15.42 17.44
CA PRO A 289 -20.70 -14.70 17.96
C PRO A 289 -19.35 -15.29 17.58
N GLU A 290 -19.30 -16.56 17.17
CA GLU A 290 -18.10 -17.24 16.67
C GLU A 290 -17.76 -16.89 15.20
N GLN A 291 -18.75 -16.39 14.44
CA GLN A 291 -18.56 -16.00 13.06
C GLN A 291 -18.14 -14.53 12.99
N VAL A 292 -17.20 -14.20 12.10
CA VAL A 292 -16.50 -12.91 12.10
C VAL A 292 -16.60 -12.21 10.74
N VAL A 293 -16.89 -10.93 10.77
CA VAL A 293 -16.55 -9.97 9.73
C VAL A 293 -15.41 -9.10 10.27
N LEU A 294 -14.26 -9.17 9.62
CA LEU A 294 -13.05 -8.44 10.03
C LEU A 294 -12.88 -7.18 9.19
N VAL A 295 -12.58 -6.07 9.83
CA VAL A 295 -12.14 -4.81 9.22
C VAL A 295 -10.77 -4.43 9.76
N SER A 296 -9.86 -3.96 8.93
CA SER A 296 -8.49 -3.68 9.34
C SER A 296 -7.81 -2.56 8.57
N GLY A 297 -6.69 -2.16 9.09
CA GLY A 297 -5.61 -1.38 8.56
C GLY A 297 -4.40 -1.55 9.46
N HIS A 298 -3.19 -1.08 9.08
CA HIS A 298 -2.04 -1.19 9.96
C HIS A 298 -1.79 0.09 10.77
N LEU A 299 -1.24 -0.06 11.96
CA LEU A 299 -1.02 1.05 12.88
C LEU A 299 0.43 1.55 12.83
N ASP A 300 1.37 0.69 12.48
CA ASP A 300 2.75 1.09 12.22
C ASP A 300 2.86 1.97 10.97
N SER A 301 3.99 2.59 10.80
CA SER A 301 4.33 3.41 9.64
C SER A 301 5.85 3.47 9.49
N TRP A 302 6.34 3.96 8.36
CA TRP A 302 7.76 4.31 8.24
C TRP A 302 8.15 5.39 9.25
N ASP A 303 9.46 5.52 9.49
CA ASP A 303 10.07 6.47 10.42
C ASP A 303 10.20 7.89 9.84
N VAL A 304 9.51 8.18 8.74
CA VAL A 304 9.43 9.48 8.08
C VAL A 304 7.97 9.86 7.87
N GLY A 305 7.67 11.16 7.86
CA GLY A 305 6.29 11.61 7.81
C GLY A 305 5.52 11.33 9.11
N GLN A 306 4.21 11.29 9.01
CA GLN A 306 3.30 10.98 10.12
C GLN A 306 2.61 9.62 9.94
N GLY A 307 2.72 8.96 8.76
CA GLY A 307 1.96 7.76 8.44
C GLY A 307 0.45 8.02 8.58
N ALA A 308 -0.02 9.14 8.02
CA ALA A 308 -1.43 9.50 8.09
C ALA A 308 -2.24 8.75 7.04
N MET A 309 -1.75 8.74 5.80
CA MET A 309 -2.37 8.06 4.66
C MET A 309 -2.00 6.57 4.62
N ASP A 310 -0.80 6.23 5.02
CA ASP A 310 -0.20 4.91 5.01
C ASP A 310 0.24 4.51 6.44
N ASP A 311 -0.58 3.87 7.27
CA ASP A 311 -2.02 3.55 7.05
C ASP A 311 -2.86 3.99 8.25
N GLY A 312 -2.48 5.12 8.91
CA GLY A 312 -3.27 5.66 10.02
C GLY A 312 -4.74 5.84 9.67
N ALA A 313 -5.02 6.34 8.45
CA ALA A 313 -6.39 6.56 7.99
C ALA A 313 -7.18 5.26 7.83
N GLY A 314 -6.60 4.21 7.24
CA GLY A 314 -7.27 2.90 7.12
C GLY A 314 -7.54 2.25 8.47
N ALA A 315 -6.59 2.31 9.39
CA ALA A 315 -6.78 1.86 10.76
C ALA A 315 -7.93 2.62 11.46
N PHE A 316 -8.00 3.96 11.30
CA PHE A 316 -9.00 4.79 11.97
C PHE A 316 -10.40 4.71 11.36
N ILE A 317 -10.55 4.52 10.05
CA ILE A 317 -11.88 4.22 9.49
C ILE A 317 -12.38 2.85 9.95
N SER A 318 -11.50 1.87 10.15
CA SER A 318 -11.85 0.56 10.71
C SER A 318 -12.30 0.66 12.16
N TRP A 319 -11.61 1.47 12.98
CA TRP A 319 -12.05 1.79 14.33
C TRP A 319 -13.41 2.49 14.34
N LYS A 320 -13.57 3.56 13.56
CA LYS A 320 -14.82 4.33 13.55
C LYS A 320 -15.98 3.53 13.00
N ALA A 321 -15.75 2.58 12.10
CA ALA A 321 -16.81 1.68 11.63
C ALA A 321 -17.46 0.90 12.78
N LEU A 322 -16.66 0.37 13.73
CA LEU A 322 -17.21 -0.28 14.91
C LEU A 322 -17.88 0.74 15.86
N SER A 323 -17.22 1.86 16.11
CA SER A 323 -17.74 2.89 17.03
C SER A 323 -19.11 3.41 16.60
N VAL A 324 -19.33 3.66 15.29
CA VAL A 324 -20.62 4.15 14.79
C VAL A 324 -21.72 3.10 14.95
N ILE A 325 -21.44 1.81 14.70
CA ILE A 325 -22.40 0.73 14.90
C ILE A 325 -22.82 0.64 16.38
N ARG A 326 -21.84 0.79 17.28
CA ARG A 326 -22.10 0.84 18.74
C ARG A 326 -22.95 2.06 19.13
N GLN A 327 -22.62 3.26 18.64
CA GLN A 327 -23.30 4.52 18.94
C GLN A 327 -24.75 4.53 18.43
N LEU A 328 -25.01 3.92 17.27
CA LEU A 328 -26.36 3.77 16.71
C LEU A 328 -27.18 2.65 17.35
N GLY A 329 -26.59 1.87 18.26
CA GLY A 329 -27.26 0.76 18.93
C GLY A 329 -27.57 -0.42 18.00
N LEU A 330 -26.91 -0.50 16.85
CA LEU A 330 -27.06 -1.60 15.90
C LEU A 330 -26.42 -2.88 16.44
N LYS A 331 -27.08 -4.04 16.20
CA LYS A 331 -26.67 -5.33 16.76
C LYS A 331 -26.48 -6.35 15.65
N PRO A 332 -25.27 -6.48 15.09
CA PRO A 332 -25.01 -7.45 14.04
C PRO A 332 -25.23 -8.89 14.55
N LYS A 333 -25.64 -9.80 13.68
CA LYS A 333 -25.77 -11.23 14.00
C LYS A 333 -24.40 -11.89 14.24
N ARG A 334 -23.37 -11.50 13.46
CA ARG A 334 -21.98 -11.96 13.59
C ARG A 334 -21.13 -10.94 14.30
N THR A 335 -20.05 -11.39 14.88
CA THR A 335 -19.05 -10.50 15.48
C THR A 335 -18.40 -9.63 14.38
N MET A 336 -18.46 -8.32 14.54
CA MET A 336 -17.61 -7.39 13.80
C MET A 336 -16.32 -7.23 14.59
N ARG A 337 -15.19 -7.55 13.98
CA ARG A 337 -13.86 -7.45 14.60
C ARG A 337 -13.01 -6.46 13.84
N MET A 338 -12.43 -5.52 14.57
CA MET A 338 -11.39 -4.66 14.07
C MET A 338 -10.03 -5.19 14.51
N VAL A 339 -9.07 -5.21 13.60
CA VAL A 339 -7.66 -5.41 13.93
C VAL A 339 -6.85 -4.27 13.31
N MET A 340 -6.06 -3.61 14.13
CA MET A 340 -4.98 -2.74 13.64
C MET A 340 -3.68 -3.53 13.72
N TRP A 341 -3.09 -3.78 12.57
CA TRP A 341 -1.89 -4.60 12.46
C TRP A 341 -0.67 -3.85 12.96
N THR A 342 0.33 -4.58 13.42
CA THR A 342 1.66 -4.08 13.72
C THR A 342 2.66 -4.67 12.74
N ALA A 343 3.68 -3.90 12.36
CA ALA A 343 4.76 -4.33 11.48
C ALA A 343 4.28 -4.89 10.11
N GLU A 344 3.32 -4.20 9.50
CA GLU A 344 2.96 -4.41 8.10
C GLU A 344 4.15 -4.05 7.21
N GLU A 345 4.73 -2.88 7.43
CA GLU A 345 5.79 -2.26 6.63
C GLU A 345 7.07 -3.11 6.53
N GLU A 346 7.33 -3.94 7.54
CA GLU A 346 8.44 -4.90 7.55
C GLU A 346 8.07 -6.27 6.97
N GLY A 347 6.88 -6.42 6.40
CA GLY A 347 6.42 -7.60 5.68
C GLY A 347 5.30 -8.36 6.36
N VAL A 348 4.23 -7.67 6.74
CA VAL A 348 2.96 -8.21 7.27
C VAL A 348 3.12 -9.12 8.49
N LEU A 349 4.09 -8.82 9.36
CA LEU A 349 4.48 -9.70 10.48
C LEU A 349 3.34 -9.86 11.49
N GLY A 350 2.62 -8.78 11.79
CA GLY A 350 1.48 -8.79 12.70
C GLY A 350 0.36 -9.69 12.23
N ALA A 351 -0.03 -9.55 10.98
CA ALA A 351 -1.08 -10.35 10.37
C ALA A 351 -0.69 -11.82 10.24
N GLN A 352 0.58 -12.12 9.90
CA GLN A 352 1.07 -13.49 9.82
C GLN A 352 0.98 -14.19 11.17
N GLU A 353 1.43 -13.53 12.25
CA GLU A 353 1.37 -14.12 13.60
C GLU A 353 -0.08 -14.28 14.08
N TYR A 354 -0.93 -13.29 13.84
CA TYR A 354 -2.36 -13.38 14.15
C TYR A 354 -3.01 -14.54 13.42
N TYR A 355 -2.78 -14.65 12.10
CA TYR A 355 -3.29 -15.76 11.31
C TYR A 355 -2.80 -17.11 11.85
N ASN A 356 -1.52 -17.26 12.16
CA ASN A 356 -0.96 -18.50 12.72
C ASN A 356 -1.64 -18.94 13.99
N ARG A 357 -2.02 -18.00 14.87
CA ARG A 357 -2.75 -18.29 16.12
C ARG A 357 -4.21 -18.66 15.87
N HIS A 358 -4.85 -18.02 14.90
CA HIS A 358 -6.28 -18.12 14.66
C HIS A 358 -6.67 -18.97 13.45
N LYS A 359 -5.72 -19.56 12.72
CA LYS A 359 -5.97 -20.31 11.49
C LYS A 359 -6.96 -21.49 11.65
N ALA A 360 -7.02 -22.10 12.83
CA ALA A 360 -7.98 -23.17 13.09
C ALA A 360 -9.45 -22.68 12.99
N SER A 361 -9.69 -21.38 13.18
CA SER A 361 -11.00 -20.74 13.05
C SER A 361 -11.17 -19.96 11.75
N ALA A 362 -10.24 -20.08 10.78
CA ALA A 362 -10.35 -19.39 9.49
C ALA A 362 -11.67 -19.69 8.76
N GLY A 363 -12.27 -20.86 9.03
CA GLY A 363 -13.62 -21.24 8.60
C GLY A 363 -14.74 -20.30 9.04
N ASN A 364 -14.56 -19.58 10.12
CA ASN A 364 -15.57 -18.72 10.74
C ASN A 364 -15.58 -17.29 10.18
N PHE A 365 -14.61 -16.90 9.35
CA PHE A 365 -14.59 -15.57 8.77
C PHE A 365 -15.51 -15.50 7.55
N SER A 366 -16.56 -14.66 7.63
CA SER A 366 -17.48 -14.41 6.51
C SER A 366 -16.91 -13.46 5.48
N LEU A 367 -16.19 -12.44 5.95
CA LEU A 367 -15.53 -11.42 5.14
C LEU A 367 -14.31 -10.89 5.91
N VAL A 368 -13.22 -10.65 5.21
CA VAL A 368 -12.08 -9.88 5.72
C VAL A 368 -11.87 -8.65 4.85
N MET A 369 -11.67 -7.49 5.47
CA MET A 369 -11.53 -6.21 4.79
C MET A 369 -10.32 -5.45 5.29
N GLU A 370 -9.59 -4.83 4.37
CA GLU A 370 -8.44 -3.99 4.69
C GLU A 370 -8.43 -2.72 3.84
N SER A 371 -8.10 -1.61 4.46
CA SER A 371 -7.87 -0.32 3.80
C SER A 371 -6.40 0.06 3.95
N ASP A 372 -5.65 0.03 2.85
CA ASP A 372 -4.20 0.28 2.82
C ASP A 372 -3.76 0.86 1.46
N TYR A 373 -4.61 1.65 0.82
CA TYR A 373 -4.31 2.36 -0.42
C TYR A 373 -4.81 3.80 -0.40
N GLY A 374 -4.83 4.38 0.81
CA GLY A 374 -5.28 5.74 1.08
C GLY A 374 -6.80 5.92 1.09
N THR A 375 -7.25 6.89 1.86
CA THR A 375 -8.64 7.24 2.11
C THR A 375 -9.12 8.43 1.27
N PHE A 376 -8.73 8.47 0.00
CA PHE A 376 -9.24 9.44 -0.97
C PHE A 376 -10.74 9.24 -1.23
N THR A 377 -11.35 10.09 -2.06
CA THR A 377 -12.77 9.96 -2.42
C THR A 377 -13.13 8.51 -2.75
N PRO A 378 -14.04 7.86 -1.99
CA PRO A 378 -14.37 6.46 -2.21
C PRO A 378 -15.15 6.26 -3.51
N LEU A 379 -14.85 5.20 -4.22
CA LEU A 379 -15.53 4.76 -5.43
C LEU A 379 -16.33 3.47 -5.18
N GLY A 380 -15.88 2.67 -4.21
CA GLY A 380 -16.48 1.39 -3.90
C GLY A 380 -15.52 0.41 -3.23
N LEU A 381 -15.63 -0.85 -3.60
CA LEU A 381 -14.85 -1.95 -3.04
C LEU A 381 -14.15 -2.73 -4.15
N ARG A 382 -12.87 -3.04 -3.96
CA ARG A 382 -12.20 -4.12 -4.68
C ARG A 382 -12.50 -5.42 -3.93
N PHE A 383 -12.91 -6.46 -4.63
CA PHE A 383 -13.41 -7.69 -3.99
C PHE A 383 -12.84 -8.96 -4.65
N LYS A 384 -12.49 -9.91 -3.81
CA LYS A 384 -12.13 -11.28 -4.20
C LYS A 384 -12.99 -12.28 -3.42
N GLY A 385 -13.66 -13.15 -4.12
CA GLY A 385 -14.52 -14.20 -3.56
C GLY A 385 -15.11 -15.05 -4.66
N SER A 386 -15.96 -16.02 -4.29
CA SER A 386 -16.69 -16.84 -5.25
C SER A 386 -17.63 -15.99 -6.12
N GLU A 387 -18.10 -16.54 -7.23
CA GLU A 387 -19.10 -15.87 -8.07
C GLU A 387 -20.39 -15.57 -7.30
N LYS A 388 -20.81 -16.50 -6.41
CA LYS A 388 -21.98 -16.31 -5.55
C LYS A 388 -21.77 -15.19 -4.54
N ALA A 389 -20.60 -15.15 -3.87
CA ALA A 389 -20.25 -14.08 -2.95
C ALA A 389 -20.20 -12.73 -3.69
N SER A 390 -19.58 -12.69 -4.88
CA SER A 390 -19.51 -11.49 -5.71
C SER A 390 -20.91 -11.00 -6.13
N ALA A 391 -21.84 -11.90 -6.40
CA ALA A 391 -23.21 -11.54 -6.73
C ALA A 391 -23.95 -10.94 -5.52
N ILE A 392 -23.75 -11.48 -4.32
CA ILE A 392 -24.31 -10.92 -3.07
C ILE A 392 -23.69 -9.54 -2.81
N MET A 393 -22.37 -9.42 -2.91
CA MET A 393 -21.70 -8.13 -2.68
C MET A 393 -22.15 -7.03 -3.66
N ARG A 394 -22.53 -7.37 -4.90
CA ARG A 394 -23.16 -6.38 -5.81
C ARG A 394 -24.48 -5.85 -5.27
N GLU A 395 -25.27 -6.68 -4.60
CA GLU A 395 -26.50 -6.19 -3.94
C GLU A 395 -26.15 -5.30 -2.73
N VAL A 396 -25.18 -5.70 -1.90
CA VAL A 396 -24.70 -4.92 -0.74
C VAL A 396 -24.22 -3.53 -1.19
N MET A 397 -23.42 -3.46 -2.25
CA MET A 397 -22.87 -2.18 -2.75
C MET A 397 -23.94 -1.21 -3.23
N LYS A 398 -25.16 -1.66 -3.58
CA LYS A 398 -26.26 -0.76 -3.93
C LYS A 398 -26.70 0.13 -2.78
N LEU A 399 -26.49 -0.30 -1.52
CA LEU A 399 -26.78 0.50 -0.33
C LEU A 399 -25.92 1.78 -0.26
N LEU A 400 -24.82 1.84 -1.02
CA LEU A 400 -23.88 2.96 -1.08
C LEU A 400 -24.12 3.92 -2.25
N GLN A 401 -25.21 3.72 -3.02
CA GLN A 401 -25.60 4.66 -4.09
C GLN A 401 -25.78 6.11 -3.59
N PRO A 402 -26.33 6.36 -2.37
CA PRO A 402 -26.49 7.73 -1.86
C PRO A 402 -25.17 8.52 -1.75
N ILE A 403 -24.02 7.85 -1.65
CA ILE A 403 -22.71 8.48 -1.56
C ILE A 403 -21.83 8.25 -2.80
N ASN A 404 -22.42 7.76 -3.90
CA ASN A 404 -21.72 7.47 -5.16
C ASN A 404 -20.53 6.51 -5.04
N ALA A 405 -20.53 5.62 -4.04
CA ALA A 405 -19.45 4.68 -3.75
C ALA A 405 -19.86 3.21 -3.92
N SER A 406 -20.70 2.91 -4.93
CA SER A 406 -21.32 1.60 -5.12
C SER A 406 -20.61 0.68 -6.11
N GLU A 407 -19.40 1.03 -6.55
CA GLU A 407 -18.65 0.20 -7.49
C GLU A 407 -18.14 -1.08 -6.80
N LEU A 408 -18.28 -2.23 -7.47
CA LEU A 408 -17.62 -3.50 -7.08
C LEU A 408 -16.65 -3.93 -8.18
N MET A 409 -15.36 -3.74 -7.93
CA MET A 409 -14.30 -4.17 -8.82
C MET A 409 -13.80 -5.56 -8.40
N LEU A 410 -13.99 -6.56 -9.25
CA LEU A 410 -13.44 -7.89 -9.00
C LEU A 410 -11.95 -7.93 -9.32
N GLY A 411 -11.14 -8.47 -8.42
CA GLY A 411 -9.71 -8.55 -8.63
C GLY A 411 -8.95 -9.00 -7.39
N PRO A 412 -7.62 -9.07 -7.47
CA PRO A 412 -6.80 -9.41 -6.32
C PRO A 412 -6.92 -8.34 -5.24
N VAL A 413 -6.93 -8.80 -4.01
CA VAL A 413 -6.79 -8.03 -2.77
C VAL A 413 -5.63 -8.62 -1.99
N GLY A 414 -4.96 -7.84 -1.17
CA GLY A 414 -3.73 -8.26 -0.49
C GLY A 414 -3.48 -7.46 0.78
N GLY A 415 -2.21 -7.20 1.07
CA GLY A 415 -1.79 -6.64 2.35
C GLY A 415 -1.90 -7.68 3.46
N ASP A 416 -2.24 -7.25 4.65
CA ASP A 416 -2.31 -8.09 5.85
C ASP A 416 -3.35 -9.21 5.76
N ILE A 417 -4.41 -9.03 4.97
CA ILE A 417 -5.48 -10.04 4.81
C ILE A 417 -5.14 -11.18 3.86
N VAL A 418 -3.95 -11.18 3.25
CA VAL A 418 -3.53 -12.17 2.24
C VAL A 418 -3.63 -13.61 2.71
N PHE A 419 -3.44 -13.87 3.99
CA PHE A 419 -3.49 -15.22 4.58
C PHE A 419 -4.90 -15.82 4.48
N TRP A 420 -5.94 -15.04 4.79
CA TRP A 420 -7.35 -15.45 4.65
C TRP A 420 -7.77 -15.56 3.19
N VAL A 421 -7.28 -14.66 2.34
CA VAL A 421 -7.49 -14.71 0.89
C VAL A 421 -6.99 -16.04 0.31
N ASN A 422 -5.84 -16.52 0.77
CA ASN A 422 -5.28 -17.81 0.33
C ASN A 422 -6.10 -19.02 0.80
N GLU A 423 -6.85 -18.88 1.91
CA GLU A 423 -7.81 -19.88 2.39
C GLU A 423 -9.19 -19.77 1.70
N GLY A 424 -9.32 -18.90 0.72
CA GLY A 424 -10.58 -18.70 0.00
C GLY A 424 -11.65 -17.95 0.77
N VAL A 425 -11.29 -17.23 1.86
CA VAL A 425 -12.21 -16.33 2.56
C VAL A 425 -12.54 -15.15 1.63
N PRO A 426 -13.82 -14.78 1.48
CA PRO A 426 -14.19 -13.55 0.78
C PRO A 426 -13.48 -12.34 1.37
N ALA A 427 -12.90 -11.49 0.51
CA ALA A 427 -12.05 -10.40 0.94
C ALA A 427 -12.32 -9.11 0.16
N GLY A 428 -12.20 -7.96 0.84
CA GLY A 428 -12.39 -6.66 0.26
C GLY A 428 -11.30 -5.66 0.62
N SER A 429 -10.94 -4.79 -0.32
CA SER A 429 -10.11 -3.61 -0.05
C SER A 429 -10.84 -2.36 -0.51
N LEU A 430 -10.66 -1.27 0.23
CA LEU A 430 -11.25 0.02 -0.11
C LEU A 430 -10.78 0.46 -1.51
N LYS A 431 -11.71 0.87 -2.36
CA LYS A 431 -11.42 1.43 -3.67
C LYS A 431 -11.70 2.92 -3.66
N THR A 432 -10.65 3.71 -3.83
CA THR A 432 -10.70 5.18 -3.85
C THR A 432 -10.13 5.75 -5.14
N ALA A 433 -10.28 7.06 -5.34
CA ALA A 433 -9.64 7.82 -6.41
C ALA A 433 -8.15 8.09 -6.09
N ASN A 434 -7.37 7.03 -5.88
CA ASN A 434 -6.05 7.04 -5.29
C ASN A 434 -4.88 7.29 -6.28
N SER A 435 -5.10 8.01 -7.36
CA SER A 435 -4.05 8.27 -8.37
C SER A 435 -2.80 8.98 -7.81
N LYS A 436 -2.94 9.66 -6.66
CA LYS A 436 -1.85 10.37 -5.98
C LYS A 436 -1.22 9.57 -4.83
N TYR A 437 -1.71 8.36 -4.52
CA TYR A 437 -1.20 7.56 -3.40
C TYR A 437 0.32 7.46 -3.42
N TYR A 438 0.91 7.01 -4.53
CA TYR A 438 2.36 6.85 -4.66
C TYR A 438 3.15 8.17 -4.73
N PHE A 439 2.52 9.34 -4.70
CA PHE A 439 3.22 10.61 -4.56
C PHE A 439 3.69 10.84 -3.13
N PHE A 440 2.94 10.35 -2.16
CA PHE A 440 3.17 10.55 -0.73
C PHE A 440 3.65 9.29 0.00
N HIS A 441 3.26 8.11 -0.51
CA HIS A 441 3.58 6.80 0.05
C HIS A 441 5.06 6.69 0.41
N HIS A 442 5.35 6.38 1.68
CA HIS A 442 6.69 6.21 2.23
C HIS A 442 7.60 7.46 2.19
N THR A 443 7.02 8.64 2.26
CA THR A 443 7.79 9.91 2.26
C THR A 443 7.51 10.73 3.50
N SER A 444 8.36 11.76 3.72
CA SER A 444 8.08 12.80 4.73
C SER A 444 6.82 13.63 4.43
N GLY A 445 6.24 13.49 3.24
CA GLY A 445 5.00 14.15 2.83
C GLY A 445 3.73 13.39 3.23
N ASP A 446 3.84 12.16 3.74
CA ASP A 446 2.70 11.43 4.30
C ASP A 446 2.32 12.03 5.66
N THR A 447 1.45 13.01 5.62
CA THR A 447 0.98 13.80 6.76
C THR A 447 -0.50 14.08 6.63
N MET A 448 -1.12 14.66 7.66
CA MET A 448 -2.53 15.09 7.62
C MET A 448 -2.86 16.07 6.47
N ALA A 449 -1.86 16.69 5.85
CA ALA A 449 -2.06 17.55 4.67
C ALA A 449 -2.56 16.76 3.43
N VAL A 450 -2.43 15.44 3.42
CA VAL A 450 -2.93 14.57 2.34
C VAL A 450 -4.38 14.16 2.57
N GLU A 451 -4.83 14.15 3.82
CA GLU A 451 -6.16 13.68 4.20
C GLU A 451 -7.23 14.76 4.00
N ASP A 452 -8.39 14.34 3.56
CA ASP A 452 -9.59 15.17 3.39
C ASP A 452 -10.69 14.68 4.34
N PRO A 453 -11.24 15.56 5.21
CA PRO A 453 -12.22 15.14 6.21
C PRO A 453 -13.51 14.56 5.60
N ASP A 454 -14.01 15.12 4.49
CA ASP A 454 -15.23 14.60 3.85
C ASP A 454 -14.97 13.23 3.20
N SER A 455 -13.79 13.03 2.62
CA SER A 455 -13.39 11.71 2.07
C SER A 455 -13.24 10.66 3.16
N LEU A 456 -12.66 10.99 4.31
CA LEU A 456 -12.56 10.09 5.46
C LEU A 456 -13.94 9.67 5.99
N ASP A 457 -14.88 10.62 6.11
CA ASP A 457 -16.24 10.33 6.54
C ASP A 457 -16.96 9.41 5.54
N LEU A 458 -16.81 9.64 4.24
CA LEU A 458 -17.39 8.81 3.18
C LEU A 458 -16.76 7.41 3.13
N CYS A 459 -15.44 7.31 3.28
CA CYS A 459 -14.73 6.02 3.37
C CYS A 459 -15.20 5.22 4.59
N THR A 460 -15.36 5.89 5.73
CA THR A 460 -15.88 5.27 6.97
C THR A 460 -17.32 4.79 6.78
N ALA A 461 -18.17 5.58 6.12
CA ALA A 461 -19.56 5.20 5.84
C ALA A 461 -19.62 3.94 4.96
N LEU A 462 -18.82 3.88 3.90
CA LEU A 462 -18.70 2.67 3.07
C LEU A 462 -18.26 1.47 3.90
N TRP A 463 -17.22 1.65 4.71
CA TRP A 463 -16.62 0.58 5.52
C TRP A 463 -17.63 0.02 6.53
N ALA A 464 -18.32 0.89 7.26
CA ALA A 464 -19.32 0.52 8.26
C ALA A 464 -20.55 -0.15 7.63
N VAL A 465 -21.09 0.40 6.52
CA VAL A 465 -22.25 -0.16 5.82
C VAL A 465 -21.96 -1.56 5.30
N VAL A 466 -20.82 -1.76 4.62
CA VAL A 466 -20.45 -3.08 4.09
C VAL A 466 -20.24 -4.08 5.21
N ALA A 467 -19.45 -3.73 6.22
CA ALA A 467 -19.12 -4.63 7.32
C ALA A 467 -20.36 -5.01 8.14
N TYR A 468 -21.20 -4.02 8.49
CA TYR A 468 -22.44 -4.26 9.24
C TYR A 468 -23.43 -5.12 8.44
N THR A 469 -23.70 -4.76 7.18
CA THR A 469 -24.64 -5.51 6.34
C THR A 469 -24.22 -6.97 6.23
N VAL A 470 -22.93 -7.26 5.92
CA VAL A 470 -22.46 -8.64 5.81
C VAL A 470 -22.47 -9.37 7.16
N ALA A 471 -22.20 -8.66 8.27
CA ALA A 471 -22.26 -9.24 9.60
C ALA A 471 -23.70 -9.56 10.03
N ASP A 472 -24.70 -8.89 9.47
CA ASP A 472 -26.12 -9.08 9.81
C ASP A 472 -26.90 -9.94 8.81
N LEU A 473 -26.28 -10.42 7.71
CA LEU A 473 -26.90 -11.42 6.85
C LEU A 473 -27.17 -12.73 7.62
N GLU A 474 -28.22 -13.47 7.25
CA GLU A 474 -28.53 -14.77 7.86
C GLU A 474 -27.41 -15.79 7.58
N ASP A 475 -26.97 -15.86 6.34
CA ASP A 475 -25.92 -16.79 5.93
C ASP A 475 -24.57 -16.08 5.74
N MET A 476 -23.47 -16.80 5.97
CA MET A 476 -22.14 -16.33 5.63
C MET A 476 -21.99 -16.15 4.12
N LEU A 477 -21.08 -15.26 3.67
CA LEU A 477 -20.72 -15.18 2.27
C LEU A 477 -20.16 -16.53 1.78
N PRO A 478 -20.66 -17.09 0.68
CA PRO A 478 -20.22 -18.40 0.20
C PRO A 478 -18.80 -18.37 -0.36
N ARG A 479 -18.01 -19.41 -0.04
CA ARG A 479 -16.62 -19.55 -0.51
C ARG A 479 -16.50 -20.29 -1.83
N SER A 480 -17.51 -21.04 -2.24
CA SER A 480 -17.57 -21.83 -3.49
C SER A 480 -18.95 -21.77 -4.12
#